data_29d70f795b155767c3abb132fb36c430
#
_entry.id   29d70f795b155767c3abb132fb36c430
#
_cell.length_a   1.000
_cell.length_b   1.000
_cell.length_c   1.000
_cell.angle_alpha   90.00
_cell.angle_beta   90.00
_cell.angle_gamma   90.00
#
_symmetry.space_group_name_H-M   'P 1'
#
loop_
_entity.id
_entity.type
_entity.pdbx_description
1 polymer ?
#
loop_
_entity_poly.entity_id
_entity_poly.type
_entity_poly.pdbx_seq_one_letter_code
_entity_poly.pdbx_strand_id
1 'polypeptide(L)'
;EKIALIGANGIGKSTLLKVISGIMRPTNGTMSVNGNIASLLELGSGFDGDLTVKENTFLRGAMLGYTREFMNQTYRSIIEFAELTEFEDRLFSHLSSGMRSRLAFSIACLVKPDILILDEVLSVGDGAFRTKSENKMMEIIKGGSTTILVSHSLAQIRRMATKVLWLDKGKQIAFGETQEVCDKYEAFLNQK
;
A
#
# COMPACT_ATOMS: atom_id res chain seq x y z
N GLU A 1 -6.88 10.93 7.58
CA GLU A 1 -5.81 11.82 7.08
C GLU A 1 -5.12 11.21 5.87
N LYS A 2 -4.54 12.04 5.00
CA LYS A 2 -3.80 11.63 3.81
C LYS A 2 -2.45 12.32 3.81
N ILE A 3 -1.38 11.57 4.12
CA ILE A 3 -0.04 12.11 4.31
C ILE A 3 0.86 11.63 3.18
N ALA A 4 1.50 12.56 2.46
CA ALA A 4 2.53 12.21 1.49
C ALA A 4 3.93 12.34 2.09
N LEU A 5 4.82 11.40 1.74
CA LEU A 5 6.25 11.47 2.03
C LEU A 5 6.99 11.92 0.79
N ILE A 6 7.76 13.02 0.89
CA ILE A 6 8.60 13.53 -0.21
C ILE A 6 10.05 13.62 0.21
N GLY A 7 10.94 13.64 -0.78
CA GLY A 7 12.38 13.72 -0.61
C GLY A 7 13.13 12.94 -1.68
N ALA A 8 14.43 13.16 -1.82
CA ALA A 8 15.27 12.50 -2.82
C ALA A 8 15.29 10.97 -2.66
N ASN A 9 15.76 10.25 -3.69
CA ASN A 9 15.94 8.79 -3.61
C ASN A 9 17.01 8.43 -2.58
N GLY A 10 16.81 7.29 -1.89
CA GLY A 10 17.75 6.81 -0.87
C GLY A 10 17.70 7.54 0.48
N ILE A 11 16.78 8.51 0.66
CA ILE A 11 16.74 9.36 1.87
C ILE A 11 16.09 8.66 3.08
N GLY A 12 15.56 7.44 2.91
CA GLY A 12 14.96 6.69 3.99
C GLY A 12 13.42 6.64 3.97
N LYS A 13 12.72 7.13 2.93
CA LYS A 13 11.25 7.06 2.82
C LYS A 13 10.73 5.63 2.98
N SER A 14 11.24 4.69 2.19
CA SER A 14 10.83 3.28 2.25
C SER A 14 11.23 2.62 3.57
N THR A 15 12.35 3.02 4.19
CA THR A 15 12.73 2.55 5.52
C THR A 15 11.74 3.01 6.59
N LEU A 16 11.33 4.30 6.54
CA LEU A 16 10.31 4.84 7.43
C LEU A 16 8.98 4.10 7.26
N LEU A 17 8.56 3.82 6.01
CA LEU A 17 7.35 3.07 5.75
C LEU A 17 7.43 1.64 6.28
N LYS A 18 8.59 0.96 6.18
CA LYS A 18 8.80 -0.37 6.76
C LYS A 18 8.74 -0.35 8.29
N VAL A 19 9.21 0.72 8.92
CA VAL A 19 9.03 0.90 10.37
C VAL A 19 7.55 1.08 10.68
N ILE A 20 6.84 1.99 10.02
CA ILE A 20 5.41 2.24 10.24
C ILE A 20 4.57 0.98 10.02
N SER A 21 4.88 0.18 9.00
CA SER A 21 4.19 -1.09 8.73
C SER A 21 4.57 -2.24 9.67
N GLY A 22 5.48 -2.00 10.63
CA GLY A 22 5.89 -3.02 11.60
C GLY A 22 6.88 -4.07 11.07
N ILE A 23 7.33 -3.95 9.81
CA ILE A 23 8.32 -4.85 9.19
C ILE A 23 9.70 -4.66 9.82
N MET A 24 10.02 -3.43 10.23
CA MET A 24 11.28 -3.09 10.89
C MET A 24 11.02 -2.44 12.25
N ARG A 25 11.86 -2.75 13.24
CA ARG A 25 11.86 -2.04 14.52
C ARG A 25 12.71 -0.77 14.43
N PRO A 26 12.29 0.35 15.05
CA PRO A 26 13.16 1.52 15.14
C PRO A 26 14.39 1.20 16.00
N THR A 27 15.56 1.71 15.59
CA THR A 27 16.81 1.53 16.37
C THR A 27 16.73 2.30 17.68
N ASN A 28 16.12 3.48 17.67
CA ASN A 28 15.90 4.31 18.84
C ASN A 28 14.49 4.92 18.78
N GLY A 29 13.95 5.30 19.94
CA GLY A 29 12.62 5.88 20.03
C GLY A 29 11.52 4.82 20.16
N THR A 30 10.29 5.29 20.14
CA THR A 30 9.08 4.46 20.25
C THR A 30 8.13 4.78 19.11
N MET A 31 7.36 3.79 18.69
CA MET A 31 6.30 3.92 17.70
C MET A 31 5.03 3.24 18.24
N SER A 32 3.91 3.87 18.05
CA SER A 32 2.60 3.28 18.31
C SER A 32 1.72 3.47 17.08
N VAL A 33 1.10 2.39 16.64
CA VAL A 33 0.16 2.39 15.52
C VAL A 33 -1.11 1.68 15.98
N ASN A 34 -2.26 2.34 15.78
CA ASN A 34 -3.56 1.80 16.14
C ASN A 34 -4.35 1.51 14.86
N GLY A 35 -4.76 0.26 14.68
CA GLY A 35 -5.53 -0.19 13.51
C GLY A 35 -4.77 -1.13 12.59
N ASN A 36 -5.50 -1.71 11.64
CA ASN A 36 -4.97 -2.65 10.66
C ASN A 36 -4.31 -1.90 9.50
N ILE A 37 -3.05 -2.28 9.21
CA ILE A 37 -2.28 -1.68 8.11
C ILE A 37 -2.37 -2.58 6.88
N ALA A 38 -2.79 -2.01 5.74
CA ALA A 38 -2.55 -2.58 4.43
C ALA A 38 -1.38 -1.85 3.78
N SER A 39 -0.30 -2.57 3.51
CA SER A 39 0.87 -2.04 2.83
C SER A 39 0.97 -2.64 1.43
N LEU A 40 0.98 -1.80 0.42
CA LEU A 40 1.25 -2.20 -0.96
C LEU A 40 2.75 -2.27 -1.27
N LEU A 41 3.63 -1.97 -0.29
CA LEU A 41 5.08 -2.11 -0.40
C LEU A 41 5.53 -3.55 -0.71
N GLU A 42 4.77 -4.53 -0.22
CA GLU A 42 5.14 -5.94 -0.27
C GLU A 42 3.99 -6.81 -0.82
N LEU A 43 3.37 -6.36 -1.91
CA LEU A 43 2.27 -7.11 -2.55
C LEU A 43 2.67 -8.55 -2.93
N GLY A 44 3.95 -8.79 -3.22
CA GLY A 44 4.45 -10.11 -3.61
C GLY A 44 4.96 -10.98 -2.46
N SER A 45 5.06 -10.47 -1.22
CA SER A 45 5.63 -11.22 -0.10
C SER A 45 4.58 -12.07 0.65
N GLY A 46 5.03 -13.11 1.34
CA GLY A 46 4.20 -13.93 2.22
C GLY A 46 3.21 -14.84 1.50
N PHE A 47 3.47 -15.16 0.24
CA PHE A 47 2.78 -16.23 -0.49
C PHE A 47 3.67 -17.47 -0.53
N ASP A 48 3.04 -18.64 -0.43
CA ASP A 48 3.68 -19.94 -0.57
C ASP A 48 3.35 -20.53 -1.93
N GLY A 49 4.39 -20.85 -2.71
CA GLY A 49 4.24 -21.40 -4.06
C GLY A 49 3.58 -22.77 -4.11
N ASP A 50 3.70 -23.53 -3.04
CA ASP A 50 3.19 -24.90 -2.94
C ASP A 50 1.74 -24.97 -2.45
N LEU A 51 1.19 -23.83 -2.02
CA LEU A 51 -0.21 -23.69 -1.67
C LEU A 51 -1.04 -23.20 -2.87
N THR A 52 -2.32 -23.56 -2.88
CA THR A 52 -3.29 -23.08 -3.87
C THR A 52 -3.57 -21.58 -3.71
N VAL A 53 -4.20 -20.98 -4.71
CA VAL A 53 -4.70 -19.59 -4.64
C VAL A 53 -5.61 -19.39 -3.44
N LYS A 54 -6.52 -20.33 -3.20
CA LYS A 54 -7.43 -20.33 -2.05
C LYS A 54 -6.67 -20.35 -0.73
N GLU A 55 -5.78 -21.31 -0.55
CA GLU A 55 -5.00 -21.47 0.68
C GLU A 55 -4.13 -20.23 0.96
N ASN A 56 -3.48 -19.69 -0.08
CA ASN A 56 -2.72 -18.44 0.02
C ASN A 56 -3.58 -17.24 0.43
N THR A 57 -4.82 -17.17 -0.06
CA THR A 57 -5.75 -16.10 0.32
C THR A 57 -6.03 -16.13 1.82
N PHE A 58 -6.28 -17.32 2.39
CA PHE A 58 -6.48 -17.48 3.83
C PHE A 58 -5.19 -17.28 4.64
N LEU A 59 -4.05 -17.78 4.15
CA LEU A 59 -2.74 -17.55 4.76
C LEU A 59 -2.44 -16.06 4.90
N ARG A 60 -2.60 -15.31 3.81
CA ARG A 60 -2.38 -13.86 3.81
C ARG A 60 -3.36 -13.13 4.71
N GLY A 61 -4.62 -13.53 4.73
CA GLY A 61 -5.62 -12.99 5.64
C GLY A 61 -5.21 -13.17 7.11
N ALA A 62 -4.75 -14.36 7.47
CA ALA A 62 -4.27 -14.66 8.82
C ALA A 62 -3.01 -13.84 9.18
N MET A 63 -2.06 -13.68 8.25
CA MET A 63 -0.86 -12.84 8.45
C MET A 63 -1.22 -11.36 8.66
N LEU A 64 -2.31 -10.88 8.07
CA LEU A 64 -2.84 -9.53 8.27
C LEU A 64 -3.71 -9.41 9.53
N GLY A 65 -3.84 -10.48 10.32
CA GLY A 65 -4.58 -10.50 11.59
C GLY A 65 -6.09 -10.74 11.46
N TYR A 66 -6.58 -11.17 10.29
CA TYR A 66 -8.00 -11.44 10.09
C TYR A 66 -8.39 -12.84 10.56
N THR A 67 -9.59 -12.95 11.15
CA THR A 67 -10.14 -14.23 11.55
C THR A 67 -10.54 -15.07 10.35
N ARG A 68 -10.54 -16.40 10.52
CA ARG A 68 -11.00 -17.34 9.48
C ARG A 68 -12.45 -17.09 9.08
N GLU A 69 -13.29 -16.70 10.03
CA GLU A 69 -14.69 -16.38 9.78
C GLU A 69 -14.84 -15.17 8.87
N PHE A 70 -14.11 -14.08 9.17
CA PHE A 70 -14.05 -12.89 8.33
C PHE A 70 -13.56 -13.22 6.91
N MET A 71 -12.49 -14.01 6.80
CA MET A 71 -11.96 -14.43 5.51
C MET A 71 -12.96 -15.28 4.71
N ASN A 72 -13.72 -16.18 5.36
CA ASN A 72 -14.77 -16.93 4.69
C ASN A 72 -15.86 -16.03 4.09
N GLN A 73 -16.24 -14.97 4.78
CA GLN A 73 -17.24 -14.01 4.30
C GLN A 73 -16.72 -13.16 3.13
N THR A 74 -15.41 -12.86 3.12
CA THR A 74 -14.79 -11.94 2.16
C THR A 74 -14.15 -12.66 0.96
N TYR A 75 -13.82 -13.94 1.11
CA TYR A 75 -13.06 -14.73 0.15
C TYR A 75 -13.61 -14.64 -1.27
N ARG A 76 -14.93 -14.82 -1.44
CA ARG A 76 -15.56 -14.80 -2.76
C ARG A 76 -15.34 -13.46 -3.47
N SER A 77 -15.50 -12.35 -2.75
CA SER A 77 -15.29 -11.01 -3.28
C SER A 77 -13.81 -10.78 -3.66
N ILE A 78 -12.87 -11.32 -2.87
CA ILE A 78 -11.43 -11.23 -3.17
C ILE A 78 -11.12 -11.94 -4.49
N ILE A 79 -11.56 -13.17 -4.65
CA ILE A 79 -11.26 -13.99 -5.84
C ILE A 79 -11.93 -13.44 -7.10
N GLU A 80 -13.19 -12.99 -7.02
CA GLU A 80 -13.90 -12.34 -8.12
C GLU A 80 -13.24 -11.01 -8.52
N PHE A 81 -12.82 -10.20 -7.54
CA PHE A 81 -12.11 -8.97 -7.83
C PHE A 81 -10.76 -9.23 -8.51
N ALA A 82 -10.02 -10.25 -8.04
CA ALA A 82 -8.75 -10.67 -8.63
C ALA A 82 -8.90 -11.32 -10.03
N GLU A 83 -10.14 -11.69 -10.43
CA GLU A 83 -10.44 -12.43 -11.67
C GLU A 83 -9.75 -13.80 -11.69
N LEU A 84 -9.77 -14.50 -10.56
CA LEU A 84 -9.10 -15.80 -10.35
C LEU A 84 -10.05 -16.93 -9.97
N THR A 85 -11.35 -16.79 -10.19
CA THR A 85 -12.37 -17.78 -9.83
C THR A 85 -12.08 -19.17 -10.42
N GLU A 86 -11.61 -19.24 -11.66
CA GLU A 86 -11.27 -20.51 -12.32
C GLU A 86 -9.91 -21.08 -11.93
N PHE A 87 -9.16 -20.33 -11.10
CA PHE A 87 -7.80 -20.67 -10.69
C PHE A 87 -7.66 -20.94 -9.20
N GLU A 88 -8.78 -20.95 -8.44
CA GLU A 88 -8.73 -20.99 -6.99
C GLU A 88 -8.05 -22.25 -6.41
N ASP A 89 -8.16 -23.39 -7.10
CA ASP A 89 -7.53 -24.65 -6.72
C ASP A 89 -6.14 -24.87 -7.38
N ARG A 90 -5.64 -23.92 -8.20
CA ARG A 90 -4.29 -23.99 -8.76
C ARG A 90 -3.25 -23.59 -7.74
N LEU A 91 -2.06 -24.21 -7.83
CA LEU A 91 -0.89 -23.78 -7.05
C LEU A 91 -0.49 -22.35 -7.43
N PHE A 92 -0.13 -21.58 -6.42
CA PHE A 92 0.29 -20.18 -6.60
C PHE A 92 1.52 -20.05 -7.49
N SER A 93 2.45 -21.03 -7.44
CA SER A 93 3.62 -21.10 -8.34
C SER A 93 3.26 -21.14 -9.82
N HIS A 94 2.07 -21.64 -10.18
CA HIS A 94 1.61 -21.74 -11.57
C HIS A 94 0.92 -20.46 -12.09
N LEU A 95 0.74 -19.44 -11.25
CA LEU A 95 0.18 -18.17 -11.67
C LEU A 95 1.22 -17.30 -12.39
N SER A 96 0.77 -16.52 -13.37
CA SER A 96 1.60 -15.46 -13.96
C SER A 96 1.89 -14.35 -12.93
N SER A 97 2.92 -13.54 -13.18
CA SER A 97 3.25 -12.39 -12.31
C SER A 97 2.07 -11.41 -12.18
N GLY A 98 1.34 -11.17 -13.27
CA GLY A 98 0.13 -10.33 -13.26
C GLY A 98 -0.97 -10.92 -12.38
N MET A 99 -1.25 -12.24 -12.47
CA MET A 99 -2.25 -12.92 -11.63
C MET A 99 -1.85 -12.87 -10.14
N ARG A 100 -0.58 -13.08 -9.82
CA ARG A 100 -0.05 -12.96 -8.44
C ARG A 100 -0.26 -11.55 -7.89
N SER A 101 0.07 -10.54 -8.68
CA SER A 101 -0.12 -9.14 -8.29
C SER A 101 -1.58 -8.78 -8.11
N ARG A 102 -2.48 -9.29 -8.97
CA ARG A 102 -3.94 -9.10 -8.83
C ARG A 102 -4.46 -9.72 -7.55
N LEU A 103 -4.07 -10.94 -7.21
CA LEU A 103 -4.44 -11.59 -5.95
C LEU A 103 -3.98 -10.80 -4.73
N ALA A 104 -2.70 -10.45 -4.71
CA ALA A 104 -2.09 -9.71 -3.61
C ALA A 104 -2.79 -8.36 -3.36
N PHE A 105 -3.05 -7.61 -4.43
CA PHE A 105 -3.78 -6.35 -4.38
C PHE A 105 -5.23 -6.55 -3.86
N SER A 106 -5.92 -7.58 -4.36
CA SER A 106 -7.31 -7.85 -3.98
C SER A 106 -7.43 -8.17 -2.49
N ILE A 107 -6.52 -8.96 -1.95
CA ILE A 107 -6.47 -9.25 -0.51
C ILE A 107 -6.23 -7.96 0.28
N ALA A 108 -5.23 -7.15 -0.12
CA ALA A 108 -4.88 -5.94 0.60
C ALA A 108 -5.99 -4.86 0.58
N CYS A 109 -6.75 -4.77 -0.51
CA CYS A 109 -7.72 -3.70 -0.71
C CYS A 109 -9.17 -4.05 -0.37
N LEU A 110 -9.56 -5.33 -0.39
CA LEU A 110 -10.94 -5.72 -0.06
C LEU A 110 -11.15 -5.91 1.43
N VAL A 111 -10.09 -6.02 2.16
CA VAL A 111 -10.09 -5.99 3.61
C VAL A 111 -9.88 -4.56 4.06
N LYS A 112 -10.95 -3.81 4.32
CA LYS A 112 -10.93 -2.38 4.65
C LYS A 112 -9.84 -2.04 5.69
N PRO A 113 -8.67 -1.51 5.28
CA PRO A 113 -7.62 -1.16 6.22
C PRO A 113 -7.96 0.15 6.94
N ASP A 114 -7.54 0.28 8.20
CA ASP A 114 -7.55 1.55 8.92
C ASP A 114 -6.46 2.48 8.38
N ILE A 115 -5.33 1.89 8.00
CA ILE A 115 -4.16 2.60 7.45
C ILE A 115 -3.74 1.94 6.14
N LEU A 116 -3.66 2.73 5.09
CA LEU A 116 -3.22 2.32 3.76
C LEU A 116 -1.85 2.94 3.44
N ILE A 117 -0.85 2.10 3.16
CA ILE A 117 0.49 2.55 2.75
C ILE A 117 0.67 2.28 1.25
N LEU A 118 0.95 3.35 0.51
CA LEU A 118 1.15 3.36 -0.93
C LEU A 118 2.58 3.80 -1.26
N ASP A 119 3.33 3.00 -2.01
CA ASP A 119 4.66 3.35 -2.51
C ASP A 119 4.64 3.37 -4.04
N GLU A 120 4.75 4.56 -4.63
CA GLU A 120 4.84 4.86 -6.07
C GLU A 120 3.82 4.18 -6.99
N VAL A 121 3.40 2.96 -6.67
CA VAL A 121 2.52 2.16 -7.51
C VAL A 121 1.07 2.31 -7.06
N LEU A 122 0.36 3.26 -7.66
CA LEU A 122 -1.09 3.40 -7.47
C LEU A 122 -1.90 2.40 -8.31
N SER A 123 -1.26 1.65 -9.17
CA SER A 123 -1.92 0.74 -10.09
C SER A 123 -1.18 -0.58 -10.20
N VAL A 124 -1.93 -1.65 -10.13
CA VAL A 124 -1.44 -3.02 -10.23
C VAL A 124 -2.11 -3.72 -11.41
N GLY A 125 -1.36 -4.63 -12.06
CA GLY A 125 -1.88 -5.41 -13.17
C GLY A 125 -1.78 -4.70 -14.53
N ASP A 126 -2.40 -5.29 -15.52
CA ASP A 126 -2.47 -4.84 -16.90
C ASP A 126 -3.81 -4.15 -17.22
N GLY A 127 -3.82 -3.38 -18.28
CA GLY A 127 -5.01 -2.83 -18.95
C GLY A 127 -6.23 -2.56 -18.06
N ALA A 128 -7.24 -3.41 -18.16
CA ALA A 128 -8.52 -3.24 -17.46
C ALA A 128 -8.39 -3.35 -15.93
N PHE A 129 -7.53 -4.25 -15.43
CA PHE A 129 -7.33 -4.41 -13.99
C PHE A 129 -6.65 -3.18 -13.36
N ARG A 130 -5.83 -2.48 -14.11
CA ARG A 130 -5.22 -1.22 -13.67
C ARG A 130 -6.28 -0.18 -13.32
N THR A 131 -7.23 0.05 -14.22
CA THR A 131 -8.34 0.99 -13.96
C THR A 131 -9.20 0.55 -12.77
N LYS A 132 -9.48 -0.75 -12.67
CA LYS A 132 -10.25 -1.35 -11.58
C LYS A 132 -9.53 -1.16 -10.24
N SER A 133 -8.22 -1.41 -10.18
CA SER A 133 -7.41 -1.22 -8.98
C SER A 133 -7.28 0.25 -8.57
N GLU A 134 -7.10 1.17 -9.52
CA GLU A 134 -7.08 2.61 -9.26
C GLU A 134 -8.42 3.09 -8.66
N ASN A 135 -9.54 2.66 -9.23
CA ASN A 135 -10.87 3.02 -8.72
C ASN A 135 -11.10 2.49 -7.30
N LYS A 136 -10.71 1.24 -7.03
CA LYS A 136 -10.81 0.64 -5.70
C LYS A 136 -9.94 1.38 -4.68
N MET A 137 -8.74 1.76 -5.06
CA MET A 137 -7.84 2.55 -4.23
C MET A 137 -8.44 3.91 -3.88
N MET A 138 -9.00 4.60 -4.88
CA MET A 138 -9.67 5.89 -4.67
C MET A 138 -10.89 5.76 -3.77
N GLU A 139 -11.65 4.66 -3.85
CA GLU A 139 -12.75 4.35 -2.93
C GLU A 139 -12.26 4.24 -1.48
N ILE A 140 -11.17 3.48 -1.24
CA ILE A 140 -10.59 3.30 0.11
C ILE A 140 -10.09 4.65 0.66
N ILE A 141 -9.37 5.43 -0.16
CA ILE A 141 -8.84 6.75 0.21
C ILE A 141 -9.99 7.72 0.58
N LYS A 142 -11.11 7.65 -0.14
CA LYS A 142 -12.31 8.47 0.16
C LYS A 142 -13.10 7.93 1.35
N GLY A 143 -13.01 6.64 1.61
CA GLY A 143 -13.74 5.93 2.67
C GLY A 143 -13.29 6.23 4.11
N GLY A 144 -12.30 7.12 4.30
CA GLY A 144 -11.88 7.59 5.62
C GLY A 144 -10.63 6.91 6.19
N SER A 145 -10.03 5.94 5.51
CA SER A 145 -8.75 5.35 5.92
C SER A 145 -7.64 6.38 5.98
N THR A 146 -6.76 6.27 6.97
CA THR A 146 -5.52 7.05 6.99
C THR A 146 -4.62 6.54 5.88
N THR A 147 -4.20 7.42 4.97
CA THR A 147 -3.37 7.05 3.83
C THR A 147 -2.00 7.68 3.95
N ILE A 148 -0.95 6.86 3.82
CA ILE A 148 0.43 7.31 3.70
C ILE A 148 0.89 6.95 2.29
N LEU A 149 1.28 7.96 1.51
CA LEU A 149 1.69 7.75 0.11
C LEU A 149 3.09 8.30 -0.16
N VAL A 150 3.86 7.58 -0.96
CA VAL A 150 5.09 8.07 -1.58
C VAL A 150 4.85 8.20 -3.06
N SER A 151 5.18 9.35 -3.62
CA SER A 151 5.14 9.59 -5.07
C SER A 151 6.23 10.57 -5.48
N HIS A 152 6.77 10.38 -6.69
CA HIS A 152 7.67 11.35 -7.31
C HIS A 152 6.92 12.47 -8.05
N SER A 153 5.61 12.35 -8.19
CA SER A 153 4.78 13.36 -8.85
C SER A 153 4.18 14.34 -7.85
N LEU A 154 4.72 15.55 -7.78
CA LEU A 154 4.14 16.62 -6.95
C LEU A 154 2.69 16.93 -7.34
N ALA A 155 2.35 16.84 -8.62
CA ALA A 155 0.97 17.02 -9.08
C ALA A 155 0.02 15.97 -8.47
N GLN A 156 0.46 14.71 -8.37
CA GLN A 156 -0.30 13.64 -7.74
C GLN A 156 -0.44 13.87 -6.23
N ILE A 157 0.65 14.27 -5.56
CA ILE A 157 0.67 14.59 -4.13
C ILE A 157 -0.30 15.71 -3.83
N ARG A 158 -0.25 16.82 -4.58
CA ARG A 158 -1.17 17.96 -4.43
C ARG A 158 -2.65 17.57 -4.59
N ARG A 159 -2.93 16.58 -5.44
CA ARG A 159 -4.30 16.09 -5.66
C ARG A 159 -4.79 15.14 -4.57
N MET A 160 -3.89 14.35 -3.97
CA MET A 160 -4.28 13.22 -3.12
C MET A 160 -4.02 13.43 -1.63
N ALA A 161 -2.98 14.16 -1.27
CA ALA A 161 -2.59 14.35 0.13
C ALA A 161 -3.28 15.59 0.74
N THR A 162 -3.47 15.54 2.05
CA THR A 162 -3.87 16.71 2.87
C THR A 162 -2.66 17.31 3.59
N LYS A 163 -1.68 16.47 3.93
CA LYS A 163 -0.43 16.90 4.55
C LYS A 163 0.76 16.26 3.86
N VAL A 164 1.91 16.90 3.97
CA VAL A 164 3.17 16.42 3.41
C VAL A 164 4.25 16.42 4.47
N LEU A 165 4.99 15.31 4.54
CA LEU A 165 6.23 15.18 5.30
C LEU A 165 7.40 15.21 4.32
N TRP A 166 8.21 16.25 4.38
CA TRP A 166 9.46 16.37 3.62
C TRP A 166 10.63 15.89 4.44
N LEU A 167 11.35 14.91 3.90
CA LEU A 167 12.56 14.34 4.46
C LEU A 167 13.77 14.72 3.61
N ASP A 168 14.87 15.13 4.25
CA ASP A 168 16.18 15.27 3.62
C ASP A 168 17.28 14.77 4.57
N LYS A 169 18.22 13.96 4.05
CA LYS A 169 19.33 13.36 4.80
C LYS A 169 18.92 12.75 6.15
N GLY A 170 17.81 12.01 6.15
CA GLY A 170 17.28 11.34 7.34
C GLY A 170 16.62 12.27 8.37
N LYS A 171 16.46 13.55 8.07
CA LYS A 171 15.81 14.54 8.94
C LYS A 171 14.48 15.01 8.37
N GLN A 172 13.54 15.31 9.25
CA GLN A 172 12.33 16.04 8.89
C GLN A 172 12.68 17.50 8.62
N ILE A 173 12.46 17.96 7.40
CA ILE A 173 12.68 19.36 7.01
C ILE A 173 11.39 20.17 7.20
N ALA A 174 10.25 19.60 6.80
CA ALA A 174 8.95 20.23 6.99
C ALA A 174 7.86 19.16 7.14
N PHE A 175 6.81 19.51 7.86
CA PHE A 175 5.56 18.77 7.94
C PHE A 175 4.41 19.76 8.05
N GLY A 176 3.42 19.66 7.17
CA GLY A 176 2.30 20.60 7.17
C GLY A 176 1.39 20.42 5.97
N GLU A 177 0.62 21.46 5.67
CA GLU A 177 -0.34 21.47 4.57
C GLU A 177 0.36 21.22 3.22
N THR A 178 -0.32 20.47 2.37
CA THR A 178 0.25 19.96 1.11
C THR A 178 0.79 21.07 0.22
N GLN A 179 0.03 22.16 0.04
CA GLN A 179 0.45 23.24 -0.84
C GLN A 179 1.73 23.90 -0.35
N GLU A 180 1.76 24.26 0.93
CA GLU A 180 2.89 24.97 1.54
C GLU A 180 4.19 24.15 1.47
N VAL A 181 4.13 22.87 1.85
CA VAL A 181 5.33 22.01 1.87
C VAL A 181 5.80 21.67 0.47
N CYS A 182 4.88 21.43 -0.48
CA CYS A 182 5.22 21.19 -1.87
C CYS A 182 5.89 22.41 -2.51
N ASP A 183 5.40 23.62 -2.25
CA ASP A 183 6.00 24.85 -2.80
C ASP A 183 7.42 25.06 -2.28
N LYS A 184 7.66 24.82 -0.99
CA LYS A 184 9.01 24.85 -0.38
C LYS A 184 9.94 23.81 -1.01
N TYR A 185 9.42 22.60 -1.24
CA TYR A 185 10.22 21.52 -1.85
C TYR A 185 10.55 21.81 -3.32
N GLU A 186 9.60 22.34 -4.08
CA GLU A 186 9.81 22.76 -5.48
C GLU A 186 10.88 23.88 -5.58
N ALA A 187 10.79 24.89 -4.70
CA ALA A 187 11.80 25.94 -4.60
C ALA A 187 13.20 25.38 -4.28
N PHE A 188 13.29 24.40 -3.39
CA PHE A 188 14.55 23.72 -3.06
C PHE A 188 15.12 22.94 -4.25
N LEU A 189 14.28 22.26 -5.03
CA LEU A 189 14.73 21.53 -6.23
C LEU A 189 15.29 22.46 -7.31
N ASN A 190 14.70 23.63 -7.45
CA ASN A 190 15.11 24.63 -8.46
C ASN A 190 16.43 25.38 -8.08
N GLN A 191 16.91 25.21 -6.84
CA GLN A 191 18.17 25.79 -6.37
C GLN A 191 19.38 24.85 -6.50
N LYS A 192 19.14 23.59 -6.91
CA LYS A 192 20.17 22.57 -7.16
C LYS A 192 20.47 22.42 -8.63
#